data_b9ddc34b2d563c97f40cab51bedff769
#
_entry.id   b9ddc34b2d563c97f40cab51bedff769
#
_cell.length_a   1.000
_cell.length_b   1.000
_cell.length_c   1.000
_cell.angle_alpha   90.00
_cell.angle_beta   90.00
_cell.angle_gamma   90.00
#
_symmetry.space_group_name_H-M   'P 1'
#
loop_
_entity.id
_entity.type
_entity.pdbx_description
1 polymer ?
#
loop_
_entity_poly.entity_id
_entity_poly.type
_entity_poly.pdbx_seq_one_letter_code
_entity_poly.pdbx_strand_id
1 'polypeptide(L)'
;MSLILDSRCIKPDKGLKDWDLIWSDEFDSDEIDLLNWEFDIGTGAPFFEEFGISSPYFIPENFPQDNFSVRWEGQIKIDHTCEHTFYTISDDGVRLFINDKKIIDNWTAHPATENKGTISLQKGEKCSIRIEYFEESGGEAMILGWESENFTKKLISSANLTTKGGVPGLKGTYYRNKNLKPNKIEKPVVRIDKELNWVTGGGWGNNEAQYYTNDPENVRIKNGKLIIEALKKDFYGSNYTSSRIKTKKSWKYGRFEMRAKLPRGIGTWAAFWGLPTEWKYGNWPNSGEIDVLEHVGFEEGHIVSSVHNIAHHGNLSKSDQTEYVIAEDVTNSFNDYVLEWDEKEIKTFINGKLIFSYLKNDQPWERWPFDEKFHFILNIAVGGNWGGLKGID
;
A
#
# COMPACT_ATOMS: atom_id res chain seq x y z
N MET A 1 13.57 -11.84 9.87
CA MET A 1 12.32 -12.38 10.46
C MET A 1 11.50 -12.98 9.36
N SER A 2 11.07 -14.24 9.46
CA SER A 2 10.60 -14.98 8.29
C SER A 2 9.22 -15.59 8.49
N LEU A 3 8.32 -15.40 7.53
CA LEU A 3 7.13 -16.21 7.29
C LEU A 3 7.56 -17.38 6.40
N ILE A 4 7.33 -18.61 6.85
CA ILE A 4 7.74 -19.82 6.13
C ILE A 4 6.50 -20.65 5.85
N LEU A 5 6.23 -20.94 4.57
CA LEU A 5 5.16 -21.82 4.12
C LEU A 5 5.73 -23.21 3.79
N ASP A 6 5.05 -24.26 4.25
CA ASP A 6 5.42 -25.65 4.02
C ASP A 6 4.47 -26.31 3.01
N SER A 7 5.01 -26.93 2.01
CA SER A 7 4.31 -27.59 0.90
C SER A 7 3.56 -28.89 1.28
N ARG A 8 3.65 -29.35 2.51
CA ARG A 8 2.99 -30.60 2.87
C ARG A 8 1.47 -30.46 2.79
N CYS A 9 0.91 -31.06 1.74
CA CYS A 9 -0.53 -31.14 1.49
C CYS A 9 -1.30 -31.49 2.76
N ILE A 10 -2.18 -30.62 3.20
CA ILE A 10 -3.12 -30.92 4.28
C ILE A 10 -4.07 -31.95 3.70
N LYS A 11 -3.96 -33.21 4.17
CA LYS A 11 -4.93 -34.26 3.75
C LYS A 11 -6.30 -33.79 4.21
N PRO A 12 -7.31 -33.73 3.30
CA PRO A 12 -8.64 -33.34 3.71
C PRO A 12 -9.14 -34.31 4.82
N ASP A 13 -9.58 -33.69 5.91
CA ASP A 13 -10.08 -34.43 7.05
C ASP A 13 -11.35 -35.21 6.63
N LYS A 14 -11.40 -36.49 6.95
CA LYS A 14 -12.53 -37.37 6.58
C LYS A 14 -13.79 -36.90 7.32
N GLY A 15 -14.60 -36.04 6.70
CA GLY A 15 -15.84 -35.54 7.26
C GLY A 15 -16.24 -34.14 6.85
N LEU A 16 -15.39 -33.43 6.16
CA LEU A 16 -15.70 -32.11 5.54
C LEU A 16 -16.36 -32.35 4.16
N LYS A 17 -17.12 -31.35 3.67
CA LYS A 17 -17.65 -31.33 2.29
C LYS A 17 -16.58 -31.82 1.31
N ASP A 18 -16.96 -32.66 0.32
CA ASP A 18 -16.05 -33.08 -0.74
C ASP A 18 -15.58 -31.81 -1.53
N TRP A 19 -14.36 -31.38 -1.25
CA TRP A 19 -13.71 -30.30 -1.95
C TRP A 19 -12.80 -30.90 -3.04
N ASP A 20 -12.94 -30.41 -4.27
CA ASP A 20 -12.04 -30.74 -5.36
C ASP A 20 -10.85 -29.77 -5.35
N LEU A 21 -9.62 -30.30 -5.37
CA LEU A 21 -8.42 -29.49 -5.52
C LEU A 21 -8.34 -28.94 -6.94
N ILE A 22 -8.44 -27.63 -7.10
CA ILE A 22 -8.41 -26.94 -8.40
C ILE A 22 -7.17 -26.11 -8.64
N TRP A 23 -6.38 -25.87 -7.59
CA TRP A 23 -5.12 -25.12 -7.63
C TRP A 23 -4.29 -25.39 -6.37
N SER A 24 -2.99 -25.55 -6.53
CA SER A 24 -2.04 -25.57 -5.43
C SER A 24 -0.69 -25.04 -5.89
N ASP A 25 0.14 -24.62 -4.95
CA ASP A 25 1.56 -24.40 -5.15
C ASP A 25 2.30 -25.07 -3.98
N GLU A 26 3.03 -26.11 -4.27
CA GLU A 26 3.74 -26.94 -3.28
C GLU A 26 5.18 -26.46 -3.07
N PHE A 27 5.59 -25.38 -3.75
CA PHE A 27 6.93 -24.78 -3.67
C PHE A 27 8.08 -25.81 -3.87
N ASP A 28 7.85 -26.80 -4.70
CA ASP A 28 8.80 -27.91 -4.94
C ASP A 28 9.84 -27.59 -6.02
N SER A 29 9.74 -26.43 -6.68
CA SER A 29 10.77 -25.84 -7.54
C SER A 29 11.82 -25.06 -6.72
N ASP A 30 12.91 -24.65 -7.36
CA ASP A 30 13.92 -23.77 -6.75
C ASP A 30 13.58 -22.26 -6.91
N GLU A 31 12.59 -21.95 -7.73
CA GLU A 31 12.16 -20.59 -8.04
C GLU A 31 10.65 -20.43 -7.85
N ILE A 32 10.21 -19.20 -7.54
CA ILE A 32 8.80 -18.85 -7.43
C ILE A 32 8.15 -18.90 -8.81
N ASP A 33 7.06 -19.63 -8.93
CA ASP A 33 6.35 -19.74 -10.20
C ASP A 33 5.59 -18.44 -10.53
N LEU A 34 6.16 -17.66 -11.43
CA LEU A 34 5.56 -16.41 -11.90
C LEU A 34 4.31 -16.60 -12.79
N LEU A 35 3.88 -17.83 -13.09
CA LEU A 35 2.56 -18.09 -13.66
C LEU A 35 1.47 -18.05 -12.59
N ASN A 36 1.83 -18.42 -11.36
CA ASN A 36 0.93 -18.45 -10.21
C ASN A 36 0.97 -17.16 -9.38
N TRP A 37 2.15 -16.54 -9.27
CA TRP A 37 2.40 -15.42 -8.35
C TRP A 37 2.80 -14.15 -9.07
N GLU A 38 2.47 -13.03 -8.47
CA GLU A 38 2.91 -11.69 -8.84
C GLU A 38 3.44 -10.97 -7.60
N PHE A 39 4.49 -10.17 -7.78
CA PHE A 39 5.05 -9.35 -6.72
C PHE A 39 4.40 -7.96 -6.72
N ASP A 40 3.99 -7.53 -5.56
CA ASP A 40 3.72 -6.13 -5.30
C ASP A 40 5.02 -5.49 -4.79
N ILE A 41 5.64 -4.65 -5.60
CA ILE A 41 6.94 -4.05 -5.30
C ILE A 41 6.77 -2.60 -4.87
N GLY A 42 7.69 -2.10 -4.04
CA GLY A 42 7.69 -0.72 -3.60
C GLY A 42 7.09 -0.53 -2.21
N THR A 43 6.69 0.69 -1.94
CA THR A 43 6.00 1.08 -0.70
C THR A 43 4.48 1.08 -0.87
N GLY A 44 3.98 0.61 -2.03
CA GLY A 44 2.56 0.54 -2.37
C GLY A 44 2.00 1.80 -3.00
N ALA A 45 2.74 2.88 -2.99
CA ALA A 45 2.37 3.99 -3.83
C ALA A 45 2.61 3.58 -5.29
N PRO A 46 1.60 3.66 -6.16
CA PRO A 46 1.76 3.36 -7.56
C PRO A 46 2.87 4.25 -8.13
N PHE A 47 3.78 3.68 -8.95
CA PHE A 47 4.78 4.41 -9.75
C PHE A 47 6.15 4.72 -9.15
N PHE A 48 6.54 4.16 -7.99
CA PHE A 48 7.88 4.40 -7.44
C PHE A 48 9.01 3.83 -8.29
N GLU A 49 8.82 2.69 -8.92
CA GLU A 49 9.83 2.06 -9.77
C GLU A 49 10.18 2.93 -10.98
N GLU A 50 9.21 3.69 -11.50
CA GLU A 50 9.37 4.51 -12.69
C GLU A 50 10.18 5.79 -12.40
N PHE A 51 10.16 6.30 -11.17
CA PHE A 51 10.70 7.62 -10.84
C PHE A 51 11.88 7.63 -9.86
N GLY A 52 12.13 6.57 -9.09
CA GLY A 52 13.12 6.55 -8.02
C GLY A 52 12.82 7.60 -6.93
N ILE A 53 12.71 7.21 -5.66
CA ILE A 53 12.43 8.14 -4.57
C ILE A 53 13.71 8.80 -4.10
N SER A 54 13.73 10.12 -4.01
CA SER A 54 14.93 10.87 -3.64
C SER A 54 14.99 11.38 -2.20
N SER A 55 13.90 11.36 -1.43
CA SER A 55 13.94 11.92 -0.07
C SER A 55 12.84 11.36 0.87
N PRO A 56 13.22 10.82 2.04
CA PRO A 56 12.27 10.44 3.09
C PRO A 56 11.80 11.64 3.95
N TYR A 57 12.38 12.84 3.81
CA TYR A 57 12.08 14.00 4.66
C TYR A 57 11.46 15.15 3.85
N PHE A 58 10.17 15.03 3.62
CA PHE A 58 9.43 16.05 2.90
C PHE A 58 8.87 17.15 3.80
N ILE A 59 8.30 16.77 4.93
CA ILE A 59 7.65 17.72 5.83
C ILE A 59 8.73 18.47 6.63
N PRO A 60 8.60 19.81 6.82
CA PRO A 60 9.52 20.57 7.68
C PRO A 60 9.55 19.99 9.10
N GLU A 61 10.72 20.02 9.73
CA GLU A 61 10.90 19.58 11.12
C GLU A 61 9.88 20.27 12.04
N ASN A 62 9.25 19.49 12.94
CA ASN A 62 8.18 19.95 13.83
C ASN A 62 6.92 20.49 13.12
N PHE A 63 6.63 19.99 11.92
CA PHE A 63 5.41 20.30 11.17
C PHE A 63 4.36 19.17 11.39
N PRO A 64 3.04 19.45 11.38
CA PRO A 64 2.02 18.41 11.48
C PRO A 64 2.13 17.44 10.30
N GLN A 65 1.90 16.15 10.57
CA GLN A 65 1.86 15.11 9.54
C GLN A 65 0.51 15.08 8.83
N ASP A 66 -0.57 15.45 9.53
CA ASP A 66 -1.92 15.52 9.01
C ASP A 66 -2.44 16.97 9.01
N ASN A 67 -3.54 17.21 8.27
CA ASN A 67 -4.27 18.48 8.24
C ASN A 67 -3.40 19.68 7.85
N PHE A 68 -2.60 19.53 6.81
CA PHE A 68 -1.77 20.62 6.29
C PHE A 68 -2.00 20.85 4.79
N SER A 69 -1.41 21.90 4.26
CA SER A 69 -1.40 22.15 2.81
C SER A 69 -0.12 22.83 2.39
N VAL A 70 0.23 22.69 1.12
CA VAL A 70 1.42 23.31 0.55
C VAL A 70 1.09 23.99 -0.77
N ARG A 71 1.70 25.16 -0.99
CA ARG A 71 1.72 25.79 -2.32
C ARG A 71 3.16 25.90 -2.78
N TRP A 72 3.47 25.27 -3.92
CA TRP A 72 4.73 25.45 -4.62
C TRP A 72 4.56 26.43 -5.77
N GLU A 73 5.49 27.33 -5.91
CA GLU A 73 5.50 28.36 -6.94
C GLU A 73 6.91 28.52 -7.54
N GLY A 74 6.95 28.69 -8.85
CA GLY A 74 8.20 28.93 -9.56
C GLY A 74 8.01 29.05 -11.06
N GLN A 75 9.03 28.64 -11.78
CA GLN A 75 9.06 28.60 -13.24
C GLN A 75 9.55 27.23 -13.68
N ILE A 76 9.02 26.75 -14.80
CA ILE A 76 9.50 25.56 -15.48
C ILE A 76 10.07 25.94 -16.85
N LYS A 77 11.27 25.43 -17.16
CA LYS A 77 11.95 25.62 -18.44
C LYS A 77 11.54 24.50 -19.38
N ILE A 78 11.13 24.87 -20.59
CA ILE A 78 10.69 23.96 -21.63
C ILE A 78 11.81 23.71 -22.63
N ASP A 79 12.17 22.45 -22.83
CA ASP A 79 13.28 22.04 -23.68
C ASP A 79 12.84 21.66 -25.11
N HIS A 80 11.54 21.39 -25.34
CA HIS A 80 10.99 21.00 -26.64
C HIS A 80 9.66 21.71 -26.92
N THR A 81 9.44 22.08 -28.18
CA THR A 81 8.15 22.63 -28.65
C THR A 81 7.23 21.50 -29.02
N CYS A 82 6.29 21.15 -28.18
CA CYS A 82 5.30 20.08 -28.39
C CYS A 82 4.20 20.15 -27.33
N GLU A 83 3.25 19.23 -27.41
CA GLU A 83 2.36 18.96 -26.30
C GLU A 83 3.11 18.20 -25.20
N HIS A 84 2.98 18.68 -23.97
CA HIS A 84 3.52 18.05 -22.77
C HIS A 84 2.37 17.51 -21.93
N THR A 85 2.49 16.28 -21.47
CA THR A 85 1.61 15.70 -20.46
C THR A 85 2.29 15.81 -19.11
N PHE A 86 1.67 16.50 -18.18
CA PHE A 86 2.11 16.61 -16.80
C PHE A 86 1.36 15.57 -15.96
N TYR A 87 2.05 14.99 -15.01
CA TYR A 87 1.51 14.02 -14.04
C TYR A 87 1.74 14.53 -12.61
N THR A 88 0.72 14.38 -11.80
CA THR A 88 0.88 14.44 -10.34
C THR A 88 0.43 13.12 -9.75
N ILE A 89 1.19 12.59 -8.79
CA ILE A 89 0.71 11.53 -7.91
C ILE A 89 0.61 12.16 -6.54
N SER A 90 -0.57 12.17 -5.99
CA SER A 90 -0.82 12.79 -4.69
C SER A 90 -1.74 11.94 -3.83
N ASP A 91 -1.50 12.01 -2.55
CA ASP A 91 -2.33 11.60 -1.45
C ASP A 91 -2.28 12.75 -0.44
N ASP A 92 -3.26 13.56 -0.25
CA ASP A 92 -4.59 13.70 -0.84
C ASP A 92 -4.63 14.63 -2.08
N GLY A 93 -5.35 15.73 -1.96
CA GLY A 93 -5.79 16.58 -3.07
C GLY A 93 -4.72 17.47 -3.69
N VAL A 94 -4.77 17.60 -5.01
CA VAL A 94 -3.80 18.36 -5.82
C VAL A 94 -4.46 19.22 -6.90
N ARG A 95 -3.83 20.37 -7.19
CA ARG A 95 -4.07 21.19 -8.38
C ARG A 95 -2.76 21.61 -9.00
N LEU A 96 -2.66 21.53 -10.32
CA LEU A 96 -1.51 22.00 -11.09
C LEU A 96 -1.92 23.08 -12.07
N PHE A 97 -1.16 24.16 -12.05
CA PHE A 97 -1.32 25.31 -12.95
C PHE A 97 -0.01 25.57 -13.73
N ILE A 98 -0.13 25.70 -15.04
CA ILE A 98 0.95 26.17 -15.94
C ILE A 98 0.46 27.43 -16.63
N ASN A 99 1.25 28.52 -16.54
CA ASN A 99 0.86 29.85 -17.04
C ASN A 99 -0.56 30.26 -16.57
N ASP A 100 -0.84 30.03 -15.27
CA ASP A 100 -2.12 30.24 -14.60
C ASP A 100 -3.31 29.43 -15.15
N LYS A 101 -3.10 28.61 -16.18
CA LYS A 101 -4.10 27.66 -16.64
C LYS A 101 -4.08 26.42 -15.74
N LYS A 102 -5.21 26.09 -15.11
CA LYS A 102 -5.36 24.86 -14.32
C LYS A 102 -5.45 23.66 -15.27
N ILE A 103 -4.46 22.77 -15.24
CA ILE A 103 -4.37 21.59 -16.10
C ILE A 103 -4.65 20.29 -15.34
N ILE A 104 -4.52 20.30 -14.01
CA ILE A 104 -4.94 19.20 -13.13
C ILE A 104 -5.79 19.80 -12.00
N ASP A 105 -6.91 19.15 -11.67
CA ASP A 105 -7.81 19.55 -10.59
C ASP A 105 -8.44 18.31 -9.95
N ASN A 106 -7.82 17.81 -8.89
CA ASN A 106 -8.37 16.78 -8.02
C ASN A 106 -8.24 17.26 -6.57
N TRP A 107 -9.18 18.11 -6.13
CA TRP A 107 -9.17 18.74 -4.81
C TRP A 107 -10.13 18.01 -3.88
N THR A 108 -9.92 16.69 -3.74
CA THR A 108 -10.68 15.80 -2.86
C THR A 108 -9.72 14.97 -2.02
N ALA A 109 -10.17 14.48 -0.87
CA ALA A 109 -9.40 13.47 -0.13
C ALA A 109 -9.44 12.15 -0.92
N HIS A 110 -8.28 11.54 -1.12
CA HIS A 110 -8.14 10.29 -1.87
C HIS A 110 -6.77 9.63 -1.59
N PRO A 111 -6.66 8.30 -1.67
CA PRO A 111 -5.37 7.64 -1.59
C PRO A 111 -4.48 8.06 -2.76
N ALA A 112 -3.19 7.68 -2.69
CA ALA A 112 -2.21 8.00 -3.72
C ALA A 112 -2.76 7.73 -5.14
N THR A 113 -3.03 8.80 -5.89
CA THR A 113 -3.72 8.78 -7.19
C THR A 113 -2.95 9.56 -8.23
N GLU A 114 -2.74 8.95 -9.40
CA GLU A 114 -2.19 9.67 -10.54
C GLU A 114 -3.25 10.53 -11.23
N ASN A 115 -2.92 11.79 -11.44
CA ASN A 115 -3.69 12.72 -12.25
C ASN A 115 -2.82 13.24 -13.38
N LYS A 116 -3.41 13.51 -14.54
CA LYS A 116 -2.69 14.01 -15.72
C LYS A 116 -3.40 15.17 -16.38
N GLY A 117 -2.59 16.05 -16.97
CA GLY A 117 -3.10 17.19 -17.75
C GLY A 117 -2.13 17.55 -18.87
N THR A 118 -2.64 17.97 -20.01
CA THR A 118 -1.87 18.27 -21.20
C THR A 118 -1.89 19.76 -21.52
N ILE A 119 -0.76 20.25 -22.07
CA ILE A 119 -0.62 21.63 -22.53
C ILE A 119 0.48 21.71 -23.61
N SER A 120 0.22 22.46 -24.69
CA SER A 120 1.23 22.77 -25.71
C SER A 120 2.11 23.92 -25.23
N LEU A 121 3.43 23.72 -25.25
CA LEU A 121 4.43 24.67 -24.80
C LEU A 121 5.56 24.83 -25.81
N GLN A 122 6.31 25.93 -25.76
CA GLN A 122 7.37 26.22 -26.72
C GLN A 122 8.75 26.10 -26.08
N LYS A 123 9.72 25.58 -26.83
CA LYS A 123 11.12 25.48 -26.41
C LYS A 123 11.67 26.85 -26.01
N GLY A 124 12.34 26.88 -24.87
CA GLY A 124 12.94 28.08 -24.32
C GLY A 124 11.97 28.97 -23.52
N GLU A 125 10.68 28.64 -23.54
CA GLU A 125 9.70 29.32 -22.69
C GLU A 125 9.96 29.02 -21.21
N LYS A 126 9.85 30.07 -20.38
CA LYS A 126 9.83 29.95 -18.92
C LYS A 126 8.40 30.14 -18.47
N CYS A 127 7.72 29.03 -18.32
CA CYS A 127 6.33 29.02 -17.89
C CYS A 127 6.24 29.18 -16.37
N SER A 128 5.27 29.94 -15.89
CA SER A 128 4.93 29.87 -14.46
C SER A 128 4.36 28.52 -14.12
N ILE A 129 4.81 27.95 -12.99
CA ILE A 129 4.24 26.72 -12.44
C ILE A 129 3.77 26.98 -11.00
N ARG A 130 2.57 26.53 -10.68
CA ARG A 130 2.03 26.54 -9.34
C ARG A 130 1.34 25.23 -9.06
N ILE A 131 1.70 24.60 -7.93
CA ILE A 131 1.08 23.38 -7.43
C ILE A 131 0.45 23.71 -6.08
N GLU A 132 -0.76 23.28 -5.87
CA GLU A 132 -1.48 23.32 -4.60
C GLU A 132 -1.77 21.90 -4.17
N TYR A 133 -1.51 21.60 -2.91
CA TYR A 133 -1.65 20.29 -2.30
C TYR A 133 -2.24 20.44 -0.90
N PHE A 134 -3.07 19.50 -0.49
CA PHE A 134 -3.45 19.34 0.90
C PHE A 134 -3.39 17.87 1.31
N GLU A 135 -3.10 17.69 2.58
CA GLU A 135 -3.13 16.44 3.31
C GLU A 135 -4.22 16.52 4.39
N GLU A 136 -5.11 15.53 4.43
CA GLU A 136 -6.15 15.41 5.44
C GLU A 136 -5.72 14.51 6.58
N SER A 137 -5.37 13.27 6.28
CA SER A 137 -4.91 12.27 7.25
C SER A 137 -4.39 11.02 6.54
N GLY A 138 -3.39 10.37 7.13
CA GLY A 138 -2.93 9.06 6.69
C GLY A 138 -1.56 9.09 6.03
N GLY A 139 -1.47 8.55 4.84
CA GLY A 139 -0.26 8.59 4.05
C GLY A 139 -0.21 9.83 3.17
N GLU A 140 0.97 10.44 3.03
CA GLU A 140 1.16 11.61 2.20
C GLU A 140 2.00 11.28 0.97
N ALA A 141 1.57 11.76 -0.19
CA ALA A 141 2.34 11.64 -1.42
C ALA A 141 2.28 12.91 -2.26
N MET A 142 3.40 13.30 -2.84
CA MET A 142 3.44 14.30 -3.90
C MET A 142 4.58 14.06 -4.86
N ILE A 143 4.26 13.63 -6.05
CA ILE A 143 5.20 13.43 -7.16
C ILE A 143 4.79 14.33 -8.32
N LEU A 144 5.75 14.96 -8.95
CA LEU A 144 5.55 15.79 -10.15
C LEU A 144 6.39 15.24 -11.31
N GLY A 145 5.72 14.76 -12.34
CA GLY A 145 6.37 14.23 -13.54
C GLY A 145 5.83 14.84 -14.83
N TRP A 146 6.47 14.52 -15.92
CA TRP A 146 6.03 14.88 -17.27
C TRP A 146 6.51 13.90 -18.34
N GLU A 147 5.86 13.94 -19.50
CA GLU A 147 6.28 13.28 -20.73
C GLU A 147 5.95 14.13 -21.93
N SER A 148 6.48 13.77 -23.09
CA SER A 148 6.13 14.34 -24.38
C SER A 148 6.52 13.37 -25.49
N GLU A 149 6.20 13.68 -26.73
CA GLU A 149 6.69 12.92 -27.89
C GLU A 149 8.23 12.80 -27.97
N ASN A 150 8.97 13.69 -27.29
CA ASN A 150 10.42 13.74 -27.31
C ASN A 150 11.11 13.00 -26.15
N PHE A 151 10.37 12.60 -25.13
CA PHE A 151 10.87 11.84 -23.98
C PHE A 151 9.76 11.08 -23.25
N THR A 152 10.11 9.93 -22.70
CA THR A 152 9.20 9.11 -21.89
C THR A 152 8.93 9.77 -20.54
N LYS A 153 7.89 9.31 -19.88
CA LYS A 153 7.47 9.75 -18.54
C LYS A 153 8.64 9.74 -17.57
N LYS A 154 8.86 10.86 -16.89
CA LYS A 154 9.94 11.05 -15.92
C LYS A 154 9.63 12.17 -14.94
N LEU A 155 10.34 12.21 -13.82
CA LEU A 155 10.31 13.34 -12.88
C LEU A 155 10.73 14.65 -13.54
N ILE A 156 10.16 15.76 -13.04
CA ILE A 156 10.64 17.09 -13.37
C ILE A 156 11.78 17.42 -12.40
N SER A 157 13.01 17.41 -12.90
CA SER A 157 14.18 17.65 -12.09
C SER A 157 14.39 19.14 -11.77
N SER A 158 15.20 19.42 -10.76
CA SER A 158 15.63 20.79 -10.40
C SER A 158 16.34 21.54 -11.54
N ALA A 159 16.85 20.84 -12.56
CA ALA A 159 17.42 21.48 -13.76
C ALA A 159 16.36 22.20 -14.62
N ASN A 160 15.12 21.74 -14.55
CA ASN A 160 13.98 22.33 -15.24
C ASN A 160 13.15 23.28 -14.36
N LEU A 161 13.35 23.27 -13.04
CA LEU A 161 12.58 24.06 -12.09
C LEU A 161 13.42 25.20 -11.50
N THR A 162 12.85 26.39 -11.44
CA THR A 162 13.50 27.52 -10.77
C THR A 162 12.49 28.37 -9.99
N THR A 163 12.92 28.93 -8.88
CA THR A 163 12.14 29.99 -8.23
C THR A 163 12.10 31.24 -9.10
N LYS A 164 11.23 32.19 -8.82
CA LYS A 164 11.24 33.53 -9.46
C LYS A 164 12.57 34.27 -9.32
N GLY A 165 13.37 33.94 -8.29
CA GLY A 165 14.72 34.47 -8.06
C GLY A 165 15.85 33.69 -8.76
N GLY A 166 15.53 32.67 -9.59
CA GLY A 166 16.51 31.90 -10.37
C GLY A 166 17.21 30.78 -9.58
N VAL A 167 16.79 30.50 -8.34
CA VAL A 167 17.32 29.37 -7.55
C VAL A 167 16.67 28.07 -8.04
N PRO A 168 17.45 26.99 -8.32
CA PRO A 168 16.90 25.71 -8.72
C PRO A 168 15.88 25.14 -7.72
N GLY A 169 14.73 24.68 -8.22
CA GLY A 169 13.62 24.16 -7.44
C GLY A 169 12.42 25.12 -7.36
N LEU A 170 11.43 24.75 -6.55
CA LEU A 170 10.21 25.52 -6.33
C LEU A 170 10.17 26.11 -4.91
N LYS A 171 9.57 27.28 -4.77
CA LYS A 171 9.29 27.87 -3.46
C LYS A 171 8.06 27.20 -2.86
N GLY A 172 8.24 26.32 -1.88
CA GLY A 172 7.19 25.73 -1.07
C GLY A 172 6.78 26.65 0.08
N THR A 173 5.47 26.87 0.21
CA THR A 173 4.84 27.57 1.36
C THR A 173 3.91 26.59 2.05
N TYR A 174 4.24 26.22 3.28
CA TYR A 174 3.60 25.16 4.05
C TYR A 174 2.67 25.75 5.11
N TYR A 175 1.39 25.39 5.06
CA TYR A 175 0.33 25.88 5.95
C TYR A 175 -0.15 24.78 6.88
N ARG A 176 -0.28 25.06 8.17
CA ARG A 176 -0.80 24.13 9.19
C ARG A 176 -2.34 24.06 9.17
N ASN A 177 -2.90 23.91 8.00
CA ASN A 177 -4.33 23.70 7.72
C ASN A 177 -4.53 23.31 6.24
N LYS A 178 -5.64 22.68 5.90
CA LYS A 178 -5.97 22.23 4.54
C LYS A 178 -6.32 23.34 3.52
N ASN A 179 -6.40 24.59 3.94
CA ASN A 179 -7.05 25.65 3.15
C ASN A 179 -6.08 26.62 2.48
N LEU A 180 -4.75 26.35 2.49
CA LEU A 180 -3.71 27.23 1.92
C LEU A 180 -3.75 28.66 2.47
N LYS A 181 -4.17 28.84 3.73
CA LYS A 181 -4.33 30.17 4.36
C LYS A 181 -3.40 30.31 5.55
N PRO A 182 -2.73 31.46 5.70
CA PRO A 182 -1.97 31.76 6.90
C PRO A 182 -2.87 31.70 8.14
N ASN A 183 -2.38 31.02 9.17
CA ASN A 183 -3.00 31.08 10.50
C ASN A 183 -2.56 32.37 11.20
N LYS A 184 -3.41 32.97 12.04
CA LYS A 184 -3.06 34.18 12.80
C LYS A 184 -2.00 33.93 13.87
N ILE A 185 -1.92 32.68 14.36
CA ILE A 185 -1.02 32.29 15.46
C ILE A 185 0.29 31.69 14.91
N GLU A 186 0.17 30.86 13.85
CA GLU A 186 1.30 30.10 13.30
C GLU A 186 1.59 30.57 11.86
N LYS A 187 2.78 31.10 11.66
CA LYS A 187 3.22 31.51 10.33
C LYS A 187 3.52 30.30 9.45
N PRO A 188 3.25 30.38 8.14
CA PRO A 188 3.65 29.34 7.20
C PRO A 188 5.17 29.15 7.22
N VAL A 189 5.61 27.91 7.04
CA VAL A 189 7.02 27.60 6.79
C VAL A 189 7.30 27.80 5.30
N VAL A 190 8.41 28.43 4.96
CA VAL A 190 8.81 28.66 3.57
C VAL A 190 10.19 28.05 3.35
N ARG A 191 10.32 27.23 2.30
CA ARG A 191 11.59 26.65 1.87
C ARG A 191 11.64 26.47 0.36
N ILE A 192 12.79 26.05 -0.17
CA ILE A 192 12.95 25.68 -1.59
C ILE A 192 13.04 24.17 -1.67
N ASP A 193 12.11 23.56 -2.41
CA ASP A 193 12.09 22.15 -2.70
C ASP A 193 12.66 21.93 -4.10
N LYS A 194 13.76 21.19 -4.18
CA LYS A 194 14.47 20.96 -5.44
C LYS A 194 13.66 20.14 -6.43
N GLU A 195 12.95 19.16 -5.91
CA GLU A 195 12.11 18.23 -6.66
C GLU A 195 10.87 17.90 -5.82
N LEU A 196 9.76 17.60 -6.48
CA LEU A 196 8.59 17.02 -5.83
C LEU A 196 8.57 15.53 -6.16
N ASN A 197 9.12 14.75 -5.26
CA ASN A 197 9.26 13.32 -5.38
C ASN A 197 9.38 12.71 -3.98
N TRP A 198 8.25 12.67 -3.28
CA TRP A 198 8.22 12.18 -1.92
C TRP A 198 6.91 11.49 -1.63
N VAL A 199 7.02 10.53 -0.73
CA VAL A 199 5.90 9.83 -0.13
C VAL A 199 6.30 9.52 1.30
N THR A 200 5.43 9.82 2.22
CA THR A 200 5.56 9.45 3.62
C THR A 200 4.29 8.72 4.02
N GLY A 201 4.41 7.70 4.86
CA GLY A 201 3.25 6.88 5.21
C GLY A 201 2.80 5.97 4.06
N GLY A 202 2.61 4.73 4.35
CA GLY A 202 2.50 3.64 3.42
C GLY A 202 1.54 3.81 2.25
N GLY A 203 2.05 3.73 1.08
CA GLY A 203 1.24 3.48 -0.11
C GLY A 203 0.50 2.14 -0.07
N TRP A 204 0.87 1.21 0.83
CA TRP A 204 0.12 0.00 1.14
C TRP A 204 -0.95 0.23 2.23
N GLY A 205 -1.07 1.44 2.76
CA GLY A 205 -1.87 1.79 3.93
C GLY A 205 -1.08 1.63 5.24
N ASN A 206 -1.69 1.99 6.36
CA ASN A 206 -1.24 1.71 7.71
C ASN A 206 0.15 2.26 8.13
N ASN A 207 0.77 3.19 7.40
CA ASN A 207 2.08 3.77 7.74
C ASN A 207 3.19 2.70 7.92
N GLU A 208 3.21 1.71 7.06
CA GLU A 208 4.19 0.64 7.06
C GLU A 208 5.59 1.18 6.68
N ALA A 209 6.65 0.61 7.26
CA ALA A 209 8.01 1.14 7.18
C ALA A 209 8.89 0.44 6.11
N GLN A 210 8.44 -0.68 5.52
CA GLN A 210 9.23 -1.46 4.58
C GLN A 210 9.03 -1.01 3.12
N TYR A 211 10.04 -1.30 2.32
CA TYR A 211 9.94 -1.40 0.87
C TYR A 211 9.76 -2.88 0.49
N TYR A 212 8.72 -3.24 -0.24
CA TYR A 212 8.56 -4.59 -0.74
C TYR A 212 9.39 -4.81 -1.99
N THR A 213 10.10 -5.95 -2.04
CA THR A 213 10.97 -6.33 -3.15
C THR A 213 10.69 -7.76 -3.59
N ASN A 214 11.17 -8.12 -4.77
CA ASN A 214 11.31 -9.50 -5.25
C ASN A 214 12.73 -10.05 -5.10
N ASP A 215 13.58 -9.38 -4.31
CA ASP A 215 14.95 -9.81 -4.04
C ASP A 215 14.95 -11.18 -3.34
N PRO A 216 15.81 -12.14 -3.76
CA PRO A 216 15.94 -13.44 -3.10
C PRO A 216 16.30 -13.37 -1.60
N GLU A 217 16.85 -12.25 -1.13
CA GLU A 217 17.01 -12.00 0.31
C GLU A 217 15.67 -11.89 1.03
N ASN A 218 14.66 -11.29 0.39
CA ASN A 218 13.33 -11.07 0.97
C ASN A 218 12.33 -12.17 0.63
N VAL A 219 12.45 -12.83 -0.54
CA VAL A 219 11.53 -13.89 -0.93
C VAL A 219 12.23 -14.96 -1.76
N ARG A 220 12.08 -16.22 -1.38
CA ARG A 220 12.73 -17.34 -2.05
C ARG A 220 12.08 -18.67 -1.72
N ILE A 221 12.32 -19.66 -2.57
CA ILE A 221 12.05 -21.05 -2.25
C ILE A 221 13.36 -21.69 -1.74
N LYS A 222 13.26 -22.39 -0.62
CA LYS A 222 14.38 -23.13 -0.04
C LYS A 222 13.89 -24.39 0.65
N ASN A 223 14.40 -25.54 0.23
CA ASN A 223 14.05 -26.85 0.76
C ASN A 223 12.53 -27.14 0.69
N GLY A 224 11.92 -26.87 -0.47
CA GLY A 224 10.48 -27.04 -0.67
C GLY A 224 9.61 -26.15 0.21
N LYS A 225 10.06 -24.93 0.49
CA LYS A 225 9.31 -23.96 1.29
C LYS A 225 9.45 -22.57 0.73
N LEU A 226 8.35 -21.86 0.63
CA LEU A 226 8.38 -20.41 0.40
C LEU A 226 8.80 -19.72 1.70
N ILE A 227 9.78 -18.84 1.60
CA ILE A 227 10.26 -17.99 2.68
C ILE A 227 10.06 -16.53 2.28
N ILE A 228 9.27 -15.79 3.05
CA ILE A 228 9.21 -14.33 3.03
C ILE A 228 9.96 -13.83 4.24
N GLU A 229 10.89 -12.89 4.06
CA GLU A 229 11.77 -12.41 5.11
C GLU A 229 11.84 -10.88 5.14
N ALA A 230 11.48 -10.30 6.28
CA ALA A 230 11.67 -8.90 6.55
C ALA A 230 13.08 -8.64 7.09
N LEU A 231 13.79 -7.69 6.50
CA LEU A 231 15.17 -7.34 6.82
C LEU A 231 15.29 -5.86 7.20
N LYS A 232 16.15 -5.56 8.15
CA LYS A 232 16.61 -4.19 8.42
C LYS A 232 17.68 -3.85 7.39
N LYS A 233 17.28 -3.12 6.37
CA LYS A 233 18.13 -2.79 5.21
C LYS A 233 17.64 -1.49 4.61
N ASP A 234 18.52 -0.51 4.54
CA ASP A 234 18.22 0.75 3.84
C ASP A 234 18.04 0.49 2.35
N PHE A 235 16.88 0.84 1.82
CA PHE A 235 16.53 0.60 0.44
C PHE A 235 15.50 1.64 -0.05
N TYR A 236 15.85 2.44 -1.03
CA TYR A 236 14.98 3.49 -1.62
C TYR A 236 14.24 4.35 -0.59
N GLY A 237 14.93 4.76 0.49
CA GLY A 237 14.38 5.62 1.54
C GLY A 237 13.66 4.89 2.67
N SER A 238 13.35 3.62 2.53
CA SER A 238 12.88 2.77 3.62
C SER A 238 14.04 2.17 4.40
N ASN A 239 13.89 2.00 5.71
CA ASN A 239 14.91 1.38 6.58
C ASN A 239 14.75 -0.15 6.69
N TYR A 240 13.74 -0.69 6.03
CA TYR A 240 13.40 -2.11 6.03
C TYR A 240 13.03 -2.54 4.62
N THR A 241 13.34 -3.80 4.29
CA THR A 241 12.84 -4.49 3.10
C THR A 241 12.03 -5.71 3.51
N SER A 242 11.07 -6.09 2.69
CA SER A 242 10.27 -7.30 2.86
C SER A 242 9.75 -7.77 1.49
N SER A 243 8.81 -8.69 1.47
CA SER A 243 8.12 -9.06 0.24
C SER A 243 6.62 -9.21 0.44
N ARG A 244 5.88 -8.88 -0.62
CA ARG A 244 4.44 -9.05 -0.76
C ARG A 244 4.18 -9.72 -2.10
N ILE A 245 3.57 -10.88 -2.05
CA ILE A 245 3.20 -11.64 -3.24
C ILE A 245 1.69 -11.87 -3.26
N LYS A 246 1.13 -11.91 -4.45
CA LYS A 246 -0.29 -12.18 -4.65
C LYS A 246 -0.53 -13.23 -5.72
N THR A 247 -1.62 -13.96 -5.60
CA THR A 247 -2.02 -14.93 -6.63
C THR A 247 -2.48 -14.21 -7.90
N LYS A 248 -2.00 -14.63 -9.06
CA LYS A 248 -2.52 -14.16 -10.36
C LYS A 248 -3.91 -14.66 -10.65
N LYS A 249 -4.22 -15.84 -10.15
CA LYS A 249 -5.57 -16.41 -10.21
C LYS A 249 -6.44 -15.82 -9.10
N SER A 250 -7.70 -15.64 -9.39
CA SER A 250 -8.72 -15.21 -8.43
C SER A 250 -9.90 -16.17 -8.42
N TRP A 251 -10.57 -16.24 -7.30
CA TRP A 251 -11.68 -17.15 -7.09
C TRP A 251 -12.87 -16.42 -6.47
N LYS A 252 -14.04 -16.92 -6.79
CA LYS A 252 -15.27 -16.61 -6.09
C LYS A 252 -15.68 -17.88 -5.34
N TYR A 253 -15.59 -17.81 -4.02
CA TYR A 253 -15.87 -18.93 -3.13
C TYR A 253 -14.81 -20.04 -3.19
N GLY A 254 -14.74 -20.82 -2.16
CA GLY A 254 -13.84 -21.96 -2.06
C GLY A 254 -13.32 -22.22 -0.66
N ARG A 255 -12.46 -23.22 -0.57
CA ARG A 255 -11.65 -23.49 0.60
C ARG A 255 -10.19 -23.21 0.25
N PHE A 256 -9.53 -22.40 1.07
CA PHE A 256 -8.14 -21.96 0.88
C PHE A 256 -7.35 -22.35 2.13
N GLU A 257 -6.25 -23.03 1.91
CA GLU A 257 -5.42 -23.57 2.98
C GLU A 257 -3.99 -23.08 2.85
N MET A 258 -3.42 -22.66 3.96
CA MET A 258 -2.02 -22.28 4.07
C MET A 258 -1.42 -22.95 5.29
N ARG A 259 -0.33 -23.68 5.12
CA ARG A 259 0.47 -24.21 6.21
C ARG A 259 1.70 -23.31 6.41
N ALA A 260 1.78 -22.63 7.54
CA ALA A 260 2.83 -21.65 7.76
C ALA A 260 3.35 -21.60 9.19
N LYS A 261 4.58 -21.11 9.30
CA LYS A 261 5.22 -20.68 10.54
C LYS A 261 5.43 -19.17 10.43
N LEU A 262 4.95 -18.43 11.43
CA LEU A 262 4.89 -16.97 11.41
C LEU A 262 6.22 -16.33 11.84
N PRO A 263 6.48 -15.08 11.44
CA PRO A 263 7.63 -14.35 11.90
C PRO A 263 7.55 -14.01 13.38
N ARG A 264 8.71 -13.89 14.00
CA ARG A 264 8.90 -13.42 15.37
C ARG A 264 9.48 -12.01 15.32
N GLY A 265 9.29 -11.23 16.38
CA GLY A 265 9.94 -9.92 16.58
C GLY A 265 8.98 -8.74 16.56
N ILE A 266 9.23 -7.80 17.47
CA ILE A 266 8.45 -6.57 17.61
C ILE A 266 8.56 -5.75 16.33
N GLY A 267 7.43 -5.29 15.83
CA GLY A 267 7.36 -4.53 14.60
C GLY A 267 7.00 -5.36 13.35
N THR A 268 6.96 -6.70 13.43
CA THR A 268 6.46 -7.51 12.31
C THR A 268 4.93 -7.58 12.31
N TRP A 269 4.37 -7.60 11.11
CA TRP A 269 2.94 -7.79 10.86
C TRP A 269 2.78 -8.69 9.63
N ALA A 270 2.59 -9.97 9.88
CA ALA A 270 2.41 -10.98 8.84
C ALA A 270 0.93 -11.17 8.53
N ALA A 271 0.59 -11.37 7.26
CA ALA A 271 -0.78 -11.58 6.83
C ALA A 271 -0.92 -12.61 5.70
N PHE A 272 -2.03 -13.37 5.77
CA PHE A 272 -2.65 -14.11 4.68
C PHE A 272 -4.07 -13.59 4.50
N TRP A 273 -4.32 -12.91 3.41
CA TRP A 273 -5.51 -12.12 3.21
C TRP A 273 -5.91 -12.00 1.74
N GLY A 274 -7.06 -11.42 1.45
CA GLY A 274 -7.57 -11.31 0.09
C GLY A 274 -8.25 -9.98 -0.20
N LEU A 275 -8.01 -9.49 -1.42
CA LEU A 275 -8.68 -8.32 -1.98
C LEU A 275 -9.50 -8.67 -3.23
N PRO A 276 -10.54 -7.89 -3.54
CA PRO A 276 -11.31 -8.09 -4.75
C PRO A 276 -10.44 -7.86 -5.99
N THR A 277 -10.65 -8.68 -7.02
CA THR A 277 -9.95 -8.50 -8.30
C THR A 277 -10.53 -7.31 -9.08
N GLU A 278 -11.82 -7.08 -8.95
CA GLU A 278 -12.52 -5.94 -9.52
C GLU A 278 -13.17 -5.14 -8.38
N TRP A 279 -12.93 -3.85 -8.35
CA TRP A 279 -13.44 -2.94 -7.33
C TRP A 279 -14.87 -2.48 -7.66
N LYS A 280 -15.78 -3.44 -7.76
CA LYS A 280 -17.17 -3.24 -8.22
C LYS A 280 -17.95 -2.20 -7.43
N TYR A 281 -17.75 -2.14 -6.13
CA TYR A 281 -18.46 -1.23 -5.23
C TYR A 281 -17.63 0.02 -4.89
N GLY A 282 -16.47 0.21 -5.53
CA GLY A 282 -15.55 1.32 -5.26
C GLY A 282 -14.33 0.87 -4.47
N ASN A 283 -13.44 1.82 -4.20
CA ASN A 283 -12.19 1.58 -3.48
C ASN A 283 -12.42 1.02 -2.07
N TRP A 284 -11.33 0.53 -1.46
CA TRP A 284 -11.37 0.06 -0.08
C TRP A 284 -12.03 1.09 0.85
N PRO A 285 -12.88 0.67 1.80
CA PRO A 285 -13.26 -0.71 2.12
C PRO A 285 -14.52 -1.21 1.39
N ASN A 286 -15.05 -0.46 0.41
CA ASN A 286 -16.36 -0.69 -0.20
C ASN A 286 -16.49 -2.06 -0.88
N SER A 287 -15.44 -2.48 -1.58
CA SER A 287 -15.44 -3.77 -2.30
C SER A 287 -14.97 -4.96 -1.46
N GLY A 288 -14.70 -4.74 -0.18
CA GLY A 288 -14.40 -5.78 0.80
C GLY A 288 -12.91 -6.15 0.91
N GLU A 289 -12.57 -6.82 2.02
CA GLU A 289 -11.30 -7.46 2.33
C GLU A 289 -11.59 -8.67 3.24
N ILE A 290 -10.85 -9.76 3.04
CA ILE A 290 -10.96 -10.98 3.85
C ILE A 290 -9.58 -11.28 4.44
N ASP A 291 -9.44 -11.18 5.76
CA ASP A 291 -8.21 -11.50 6.48
C ASP A 291 -8.33 -12.87 7.11
N VAL A 292 -7.67 -13.84 6.49
CA VAL A 292 -7.67 -15.22 7.00
C VAL A 292 -6.79 -15.31 8.24
N LEU A 293 -5.69 -14.58 8.22
CA LEU A 293 -4.68 -14.54 9.25
C LEU A 293 -4.00 -13.18 9.26
N GLU A 294 -3.97 -12.54 10.41
CA GLU A 294 -3.06 -11.47 10.74
C GLU A 294 -2.37 -11.76 12.06
N HIS A 295 -1.07 -11.45 12.14
CA HIS A 295 -0.25 -11.64 13.34
C HIS A 295 0.76 -10.52 13.50
N VAL A 296 0.77 -9.89 14.66
CA VAL A 296 1.76 -8.87 15.04
C VAL A 296 2.77 -9.43 16.04
N GLY A 297 4.05 -9.19 15.78
CA GLY A 297 5.11 -9.83 16.56
C GLY A 297 5.25 -9.39 18.03
N PHE A 298 4.57 -8.32 18.45
CA PHE A 298 4.53 -7.90 19.85
C PHE A 298 3.45 -8.63 20.68
N GLU A 299 2.53 -9.35 20.03
CA GLU A 299 1.49 -10.18 20.64
C GLU A 299 1.60 -11.62 20.13
N GLU A 300 2.74 -12.25 20.40
CA GLU A 300 3.05 -13.60 19.92
C GLU A 300 1.98 -14.61 20.35
N GLY A 301 1.48 -15.39 19.38
CA GLY A 301 0.40 -16.36 19.59
C GLY A 301 -1.00 -15.80 19.44
N HIS A 302 -1.15 -14.50 19.26
CA HIS A 302 -2.43 -13.85 19.01
C HIS A 302 -2.70 -13.75 17.51
N ILE A 303 -3.69 -14.49 17.03
CA ILE A 303 -4.08 -14.48 15.62
C ILE A 303 -5.41 -13.79 15.47
N VAL A 304 -5.48 -12.85 14.55
CA VAL A 304 -6.69 -12.14 14.17
C VAL A 304 -7.17 -12.64 12.82
N SER A 305 -8.46 -12.88 12.70
CA SER A 305 -9.16 -13.05 11.43
C SER A 305 -10.30 -12.06 11.36
N SER A 306 -10.49 -11.42 10.21
CA SER A 306 -11.47 -10.38 10.05
C SER A 306 -12.04 -10.28 8.64
N VAL A 307 -13.06 -9.47 8.47
CA VAL A 307 -13.50 -8.96 7.18
C VAL A 307 -13.66 -7.44 7.29
N HIS A 308 -13.36 -6.74 6.21
CA HIS A 308 -13.61 -5.31 6.09
C HIS A 308 -14.62 -5.02 4.99
N ASN A 309 -15.52 -4.11 5.27
CA ASN A 309 -16.53 -3.60 4.34
C ASN A 309 -16.91 -2.16 4.74
N ILE A 310 -17.76 -1.49 3.97
CA ILE A 310 -18.08 -0.09 4.27
C ILE A 310 -18.78 0.11 5.62
N ALA A 311 -19.51 -0.87 6.10
CA ALA A 311 -20.19 -0.79 7.40
C ALA A 311 -19.25 -1.09 8.58
N HIS A 312 -18.19 -1.88 8.33
CA HIS A 312 -17.24 -2.35 9.35
C HIS A 312 -15.83 -2.41 8.77
N HIS A 313 -14.96 -1.51 9.16
CA HIS A 313 -13.56 -1.48 8.70
C HIS A 313 -12.63 -0.81 9.72
N GLY A 314 -11.36 -1.16 9.66
CA GLY A 314 -10.33 -0.67 10.56
C GLY A 314 -10.67 -0.93 12.03
N ASN A 315 -10.30 0.00 12.89
CA ASN A 315 -10.57 -0.10 14.34
C ASN A 315 -12.00 0.31 14.76
N LEU A 316 -12.88 0.64 13.82
CA LEU A 316 -14.18 1.22 14.12
C LEU A 316 -15.22 0.19 14.55
N SER A 317 -15.02 -1.08 14.27
CA SER A 317 -15.93 -2.15 14.70
C SER A 317 -15.18 -3.43 15.04
N LYS A 318 -15.17 -3.78 16.31
CA LYS A 318 -14.66 -5.10 16.77
C LYS A 318 -15.66 -6.23 16.54
N SER A 319 -16.86 -5.95 16.03
CA SER A 319 -17.94 -6.94 15.89
C SER A 319 -17.67 -7.95 14.78
N ASP A 320 -16.84 -7.59 13.79
CA ASP A 320 -16.50 -8.43 12.63
C ASP A 320 -15.05 -8.95 12.67
N GLN A 321 -14.38 -8.80 13.82
CA GLN A 321 -13.03 -9.30 14.08
C GLN A 321 -13.06 -10.31 15.21
N THR A 322 -12.33 -11.39 15.02
CA THR A 322 -12.17 -12.41 16.06
C THR A 322 -10.69 -12.62 16.31
N GLU A 323 -10.31 -12.49 17.58
CA GLU A 323 -8.95 -12.80 18.05
C GLU A 323 -8.91 -14.23 18.58
N TYR A 324 -7.84 -14.94 18.27
CA TYR A 324 -7.63 -16.27 18.78
C TYR A 324 -6.21 -16.44 19.31
N VAL A 325 -6.11 -16.75 20.58
CA VAL A 325 -4.83 -17.07 21.22
C VAL A 325 -4.52 -18.53 20.98
N ILE A 326 -3.42 -18.83 20.32
CA ILE A 326 -2.94 -20.19 20.11
C ILE A 326 -2.04 -20.56 21.31
N ALA A 327 -2.36 -21.65 21.97
CA ALA A 327 -1.55 -22.14 23.08
C ALA A 327 -0.16 -22.63 22.63
N GLU A 328 -0.05 -23.07 21.36
CA GLU A 328 1.20 -23.48 20.75
C GLU A 328 1.88 -22.30 20.07
N ASP A 329 3.18 -22.30 20.08
CA ASP A 329 4.04 -21.24 19.53
C ASP A 329 3.99 -21.21 18.02
N VAL A 330 3.20 -20.27 17.44
CA VAL A 330 3.02 -20.07 16.01
C VAL A 330 4.30 -19.64 15.29
N THR A 331 5.27 -19.17 16.02
CA THR A 331 6.55 -18.73 15.49
C THR A 331 7.63 -19.81 15.47
N ASN A 332 7.43 -20.93 16.18
CA ASN A 332 8.33 -22.09 16.15
C ASN A 332 7.72 -23.31 15.43
N SER A 333 6.39 -23.40 15.38
CA SER A 333 5.67 -24.53 14.80
C SER A 333 4.88 -24.14 13.55
N PHE A 334 4.74 -25.08 12.61
CA PHE A 334 3.83 -24.91 11.48
C PHE A 334 2.40 -25.15 11.92
N ASN A 335 1.52 -24.24 11.54
CA ASN A 335 0.08 -24.32 11.78
C ASN A 335 -0.67 -24.23 10.46
N ASP A 336 -1.87 -24.83 10.42
CA ASP A 336 -2.74 -24.85 9.27
C ASP A 336 -3.78 -23.73 9.41
N TYR A 337 -3.75 -22.78 8.50
CA TYR A 337 -4.68 -21.63 8.43
C TYR A 337 -5.61 -21.85 7.25
N VAL A 338 -6.92 -21.81 7.49
CA VAL A 338 -7.92 -22.20 6.49
C VAL A 338 -9.01 -21.16 6.42
N LEU A 339 -9.39 -20.80 5.20
CA LEU A 339 -10.59 -20.07 4.87
C LEU A 339 -11.59 -21.01 4.19
N GLU A 340 -12.82 -21.05 4.68
CA GLU A 340 -13.97 -21.54 3.94
C GLU A 340 -14.91 -20.37 3.65
N TRP A 341 -15.17 -20.15 2.38
CA TRP A 341 -15.96 -19.03 1.92
C TRP A 341 -16.95 -19.47 0.85
N ASP A 342 -18.22 -19.23 1.10
CA ASP A 342 -19.31 -19.52 0.18
C ASP A 342 -20.29 -18.35 0.06
N GLU A 343 -21.42 -18.54 -0.62
CA GLU A 343 -22.44 -17.50 -0.84
C GLU A 343 -23.14 -17.03 0.44
N LYS A 344 -22.97 -17.73 1.55
CA LYS A 344 -23.70 -17.51 2.82
C LYS A 344 -22.82 -17.10 3.97
N GLU A 345 -21.57 -17.58 3.99
CA GLU A 345 -20.69 -17.37 5.12
C GLU A 345 -19.19 -17.38 4.75
N ILE A 346 -18.41 -16.70 5.56
CA ILE A 346 -16.95 -16.73 5.60
C ILE A 346 -16.55 -17.32 6.93
N LYS A 347 -15.73 -18.38 6.93
CA LYS A 347 -15.19 -18.99 8.14
C LYS A 347 -13.69 -19.14 8.05
N THR A 348 -13.00 -18.88 9.14
CA THR A 348 -11.56 -19.18 9.24
C THR A 348 -11.30 -20.19 10.36
N PHE A 349 -10.26 -20.98 10.15
CA PHE A 349 -9.87 -22.05 11.07
C PHE A 349 -8.36 -22.04 11.28
N ILE A 350 -7.93 -22.47 12.47
CA ILE A 350 -6.54 -22.78 12.76
C ILE A 350 -6.47 -24.21 13.30
N ASN A 351 -5.66 -25.06 12.66
CA ASN A 351 -5.52 -26.48 13.00
C ASN A 351 -6.89 -27.20 13.12
N GLY A 352 -7.82 -26.88 12.23
CA GLY A 352 -9.18 -27.43 12.21
C GLY A 352 -10.15 -26.81 13.22
N LYS A 353 -9.72 -25.89 14.09
CA LYS A 353 -10.60 -25.21 15.03
C LYS A 353 -11.13 -23.92 14.43
N LEU A 354 -12.47 -23.76 14.39
CA LEU A 354 -13.13 -22.52 13.97
C LEU A 354 -12.72 -21.37 14.89
N ILE A 355 -12.31 -20.24 14.30
CA ILE A 355 -11.92 -19.02 15.03
C ILE A 355 -12.79 -17.81 14.66
N PHE A 356 -13.27 -17.74 13.43
CA PHE A 356 -14.07 -16.61 12.94
C PHE A 356 -15.20 -17.11 12.04
N SER A 357 -16.36 -16.44 12.10
CA SER A 357 -17.51 -16.70 11.23
C SER A 357 -18.25 -15.39 10.98
N TYR A 358 -18.43 -15.06 9.69
CA TYR A 358 -19.19 -13.91 9.24
C TYR A 358 -20.31 -14.37 8.31
N LEU A 359 -21.56 -14.03 8.66
CA LEU A 359 -22.77 -14.54 7.98
C LEU A 359 -23.38 -13.44 7.10
N LYS A 360 -23.81 -13.79 5.90
CA LYS A 360 -24.50 -12.91 4.97
C LYS A 360 -25.84 -12.41 5.50
N ASN A 361 -26.68 -13.29 6.05
CA ASN A 361 -27.97 -12.97 6.70
C ASN A 361 -28.82 -11.92 5.94
N ASP A 362 -28.99 -12.06 4.63
CA ASP A 362 -29.71 -11.10 3.76
C ASP A 362 -29.17 -9.67 3.82
N GLN A 363 -27.91 -9.48 4.18
CA GLN A 363 -27.29 -8.16 4.24
C GLN A 363 -27.04 -7.59 2.86
N PRO A 364 -27.15 -6.25 2.67
CA PRO A 364 -26.83 -5.58 1.43
C PRO A 364 -25.31 -5.58 1.18
N TRP A 365 -24.90 -5.14 -0.03
CA TRP A 365 -23.50 -5.14 -0.44
C TRP A 365 -22.58 -4.30 0.49
N GLU A 366 -23.12 -3.30 1.16
CA GLU A 366 -22.37 -2.48 2.13
C GLU A 366 -21.82 -3.31 3.31
N ARG A 367 -22.45 -4.46 3.56
CA ARG A 367 -22.00 -5.42 4.58
C ARG A 367 -21.51 -6.72 4.01
N TRP A 368 -21.94 -7.08 2.78
CA TRP A 368 -21.54 -8.31 2.12
C TRP A 368 -21.07 -8.05 0.68
N PRO A 369 -19.90 -7.44 0.47
CA PRO A 369 -19.30 -7.31 -0.86
C PRO A 369 -18.57 -8.58 -1.35
N PHE A 370 -18.65 -9.67 -0.60
CA PHE A 370 -17.88 -10.91 -0.78
C PHE A 370 -18.50 -11.89 -1.78
N ASP A 371 -19.27 -11.41 -2.74
CA ASP A 371 -19.83 -12.20 -3.84
C ASP A 371 -19.17 -11.90 -5.20
N GLU A 372 -17.97 -11.35 -5.16
CA GLU A 372 -17.07 -11.10 -6.29
C GLU A 372 -15.84 -12.02 -6.21
N LYS A 373 -14.94 -11.93 -7.20
CA LYS A 373 -13.68 -12.68 -7.19
C LYS A 373 -12.63 -11.97 -6.35
N PHE A 374 -11.92 -12.71 -5.53
CA PHE A 374 -10.78 -12.25 -4.73
C PHE A 374 -9.50 -12.97 -5.16
N HIS A 375 -8.39 -12.26 -5.13
CA HIS A 375 -7.03 -12.80 -5.16
C HIS A 375 -6.46 -12.78 -3.74
N PHE A 376 -5.51 -13.66 -3.45
CA PHE A 376 -4.91 -13.78 -2.12
C PHE A 376 -3.50 -13.22 -2.09
N ILE A 377 -3.16 -12.65 -0.94
CA ILE A 377 -1.92 -11.91 -0.70
C ILE A 377 -1.22 -12.52 0.51
N LEU A 378 0.10 -12.64 0.42
CA LEU A 378 1.01 -13.05 1.48
C LEU A 378 2.07 -11.98 1.66
N ASN A 379 2.27 -11.48 2.87
CA ASN A 379 3.31 -10.48 3.15
C ASN A 379 3.77 -10.51 4.62
N ILE A 380 4.86 -9.82 4.87
CA ILE A 380 5.23 -9.32 6.18
C ILE A 380 5.36 -7.81 6.06
N ALA A 381 4.47 -7.05 6.67
CA ALA A 381 4.67 -5.63 6.89
C ALA A 381 5.62 -5.39 8.08
N VAL A 382 6.28 -4.24 8.10
CA VAL A 382 7.14 -3.81 9.20
C VAL A 382 6.65 -2.47 9.74
N GLY A 383 6.45 -2.39 11.05
CA GLY A 383 5.88 -1.19 11.66
C GLY A 383 4.37 -1.06 11.39
N GLY A 384 3.98 0.10 10.89
CA GLY A 384 2.58 0.41 10.64
C GLY A 384 1.79 0.77 11.90
N ASN A 385 0.52 1.16 11.68
CA ASN A 385 -0.37 1.62 12.76
C ASN A 385 -0.68 0.53 13.80
N TRP A 386 -0.54 -0.75 13.44
CA TRP A 386 -0.73 -1.86 14.36
C TRP A 386 0.58 -2.60 14.66
N GLY A 387 1.29 -3.13 13.67
CA GLY A 387 2.55 -3.84 13.89
C GLY A 387 3.59 -3.01 14.64
N GLY A 388 3.59 -1.68 14.44
CA GLY A 388 4.50 -0.72 15.06
C GLY A 388 4.10 -0.19 16.44
N LEU A 389 2.95 -0.59 17.03
CA LEU A 389 2.45 -0.04 18.31
C LEU A 389 3.43 -0.16 19.48
N LYS A 390 4.34 -1.12 19.46
CA LYS A 390 5.38 -1.31 20.49
C LYS A 390 6.79 -1.00 19.97
N GLY A 391 6.89 -0.28 18.86
CA GLY A 391 8.15 -0.01 18.16
C GLY A 391 8.52 -1.10 17.15
N ILE A 392 9.77 -1.05 16.69
CA ILE A 392 10.37 -2.02 15.76
C ILE A 392 11.75 -2.36 16.28
N ASP A 393 12.06 -3.66 16.47
CA ASP A 393 13.37 -4.16 16.93
C ASP A 393 14.50 -3.98 15.89
#